data_b69644d7579ca4262b172a8bdbe0ef98
#
_entry.id   b69644d7579ca4262b172a8bdbe0ef98
#
_cell.length_a   1.000
_cell.length_b   1.000
_cell.length_c   1.000
_cell.angle_alpha   90.00
_cell.angle_beta   90.00
_cell.angle_gamma   90.00
#
_symmetry.space_group_name_H-M   'P 1'
#
loop_
_entity.id
_entity.type
_entity.pdbx_description
1 polymer ?
#
loop_
_entity_poly.entity_id
_entity_poly.type
_entity_poly.pdbx_seq_one_letter_code
_entity_poly.pdbx_strand_id
1 'polypeptide(L)'
;YQEEKYIAKIASQKAWFHVLKSLMDNPFLKRHLQAWVLAVKKIGKTGTGKRAIKFRKEAQVQMDKCKDSVPCWIMPLYKVAETINPQQGMYDYVIIDEASQIGADAIFLLYISKKIIIVGDDKQTSPEYVGVDANTMTPHIKRHLYNIPFANYYGTEFSFFDHAKMFCDGMT
;
A
#
# COMPACT_ATOMS: atom_id res chain seq x y z
N TYR A 1 30.02 4.12 -2.04
CA TYR A 1 29.23 3.91 -0.81
C TYR A 1 29.11 5.15 0.07
N GLN A 2 30.22 5.94 0.30
CA GLN A 2 30.14 7.20 1.06
C GLN A 2 29.47 8.32 0.26
N GLU A 3 29.75 8.43 -1.03
CA GLU A 3 29.12 9.38 -1.94
C GLU A 3 27.63 9.12 -2.09
N GLU A 4 27.21 7.85 -2.20
CA GLU A 4 25.80 7.48 -2.27
C GLU A 4 25.03 7.88 -1.00
N LYS A 5 25.63 7.65 0.18
CA LYS A 5 25.04 8.11 1.45
C LYS A 5 24.93 9.62 1.53
N TYR A 6 25.93 10.35 1.02
CA TYR A 6 25.90 11.80 1.00
C TYR A 6 24.81 12.34 0.07
N ILE A 7 24.69 11.76 -1.13
CA ILE A 7 23.65 12.11 -2.10
C ILE A 7 22.27 11.81 -1.51
N ALA A 8 22.07 10.63 -0.91
CA ALA A 8 20.81 10.24 -0.27
C ALA A 8 20.42 11.20 0.86
N LYS A 9 21.39 11.64 1.67
CA LYS A 9 21.17 12.62 2.74
C LYS A 9 20.70 13.97 2.16
N ILE A 10 21.36 14.48 1.12
CA ILE A 10 20.99 15.77 0.50
C ILE A 10 19.60 15.64 -0.15
N ALA A 11 19.33 14.56 -0.85
CA ALA A 11 18.03 14.32 -1.47
C ALA A 11 16.91 14.30 -0.42
N SER A 12 17.12 13.58 0.69
CA SER A 12 16.19 13.54 1.82
C SER A 12 15.98 14.93 2.43
N GLN A 13 17.03 15.67 2.68
CA GLN A 13 16.93 17.05 3.22
C GLN A 13 16.12 17.97 2.29
N LYS A 14 16.37 17.91 0.97
CA LYS A 14 15.63 18.69 -0.02
C LYS A 14 14.16 18.29 -0.07
N ALA A 15 13.85 17.00 -0.02
CA ALA A 15 12.49 16.50 0.00
C ALA A 15 11.72 17.00 1.22
N TRP A 16 12.31 16.89 2.42
CA TRP A 16 11.71 17.40 3.66
C TRP A 16 11.58 18.92 3.68
N PHE A 17 12.57 19.65 3.18
CA PHE A 17 12.47 21.09 3.06
C PHE A 17 11.30 21.51 2.16
N HIS A 18 11.13 20.80 1.03
CA HIS A 18 9.99 21.02 0.13
C HIS A 18 8.64 20.80 0.83
N VAL A 19 8.52 19.71 1.60
CA VAL A 19 7.32 19.43 2.41
C VAL A 19 7.04 20.54 3.40
N LEU A 20 8.05 20.92 4.19
CA LEU A 20 7.88 21.96 5.22
C LEU A 20 7.47 23.29 4.59
N LYS A 21 8.13 23.68 3.49
CA LYS A 21 7.78 24.88 2.74
C LYS A 21 6.36 24.83 2.20
N SER A 22 5.96 23.72 1.57
CA SER A 22 4.62 23.54 1.03
C SER A 22 3.54 23.64 2.12
N LEU A 23 3.79 23.07 3.31
CA LEU A 23 2.86 23.13 4.44
C LEU A 23 2.81 24.52 5.11
N MET A 24 3.92 25.26 5.07
CA MET A 24 3.98 26.64 5.58
C MET A 24 3.28 27.63 4.64
N ASP A 25 3.52 27.48 3.35
CA ASP A 25 2.98 28.37 2.31
C ASP A 25 1.51 28.07 2.00
N ASN A 26 1.01 26.87 2.35
CA ASN A 26 -0.36 26.46 2.07
C ASN A 26 -1.10 25.96 3.31
N PRO A 27 -1.80 26.86 4.04
CA PRO A 27 -2.59 26.49 5.22
C PRO A 27 -3.71 25.45 4.92
N PHE A 28 -4.17 25.39 3.67
CA PHE A 28 -5.17 24.42 3.23
C PHE A 28 -4.63 22.99 3.32
N LEU A 29 -3.44 22.73 2.78
CA LEU A 29 -2.79 21.42 2.86
C LEU A 29 -2.56 20.98 4.31
N LYS A 30 -2.07 21.90 5.14
CA LYS A 30 -1.86 21.65 6.57
C LYS A 30 -3.16 21.24 7.28
N ARG A 31 -4.27 21.93 6.99
CA ARG A 31 -5.58 21.62 7.56
C ARG A 31 -6.06 20.23 7.16
N HIS A 32 -5.95 19.86 5.89
CA HIS A 32 -6.37 18.56 5.41
C HIS A 32 -5.51 17.42 5.94
N LEU A 33 -4.19 17.62 6.06
CA LEU A 33 -3.30 16.66 6.69
C LEU A 33 -3.66 16.43 8.18
N GLN A 34 -3.95 17.49 8.92
CA GLN A 34 -4.41 17.38 10.31
C GLN A 34 -5.76 16.67 10.41
N ALA A 35 -6.70 16.99 9.52
CA ALA A 35 -8.00 16.35 9.47
C ALA A 35 -7.90 14.86 9.15
N TRP A 36 -7.00 14.49 8.22
CA TRP A 36 -6.68 13.10 7.93
C TRP A 36 -6.16 12.35 9.16
N VAL A 37 -5.17 12.90 9.86
CA VAL A 37 -4.63 12.30 11.10
C VAL A 37 -5.72 12.09 12.14
N LEU A 38 -6.62 13.06 12.32
CA LEU A 38 -7.72 12.95 13.27
C LEU A 38 -8.74 11.87 12.85
N ALA A 39 -9.08 11.78 11.56
CA ALA A 39 -9.98 10.76 11.04
C ALA A 39 -9.40 9.36 11.23
N VAL A 40 -8.11 9.15 10.90
CA VAL A 40 -7.40 7.87 11.10
C VAL A 40 -7.39 7.46 12.57
N LYS A 41 -7.10 8.38 13.49
CA LYS A 41 -7.16 8.11 14.94
C LYS A 41 -8.55 7.67 15.42
N LYS A 42 -9.62 8.24 14.85
CA LYS A 42 -11.00 7.91 15.19
C LYS A 42 -11.48 6.57 14.63
N ILE A 43 -10.85 6.02 13.60
CA ILE A 43 -11.11 4.65 13.13
C ILE A 43 -10.82 3.63 14.25
N GLY A 44 -9.80 3.91 15.08
CA GLY A 44 -9.40 3.07 16.21
C GLY A 44 -8.52 1.89 15.78
N LYS A 45 -8.01 1.15 16.77
CA LYS A 45 -7.05 0.06 16.53
C LYS A 45 -7.65 -1.12 15.77
N THR A 46 -8.90 -1.47 16.05
CA THR A 46 -9.58 -2.63 15.45
C THR A 46 -10.36 -2.28 14.18
N GLY A 47 -10.64 -1.01 13.94
CA GLY A 47 -11.42 -0.58 12.79
C GLY A 47 -12.90 -1.06 12.78
N THR A 48 -13.38 -1.71 13.83
CA THR A 48 -14.70 -2.39 13.88
C THR A 48 -15.80 -1.57 14.54
N GLY A 49 -15.51 -0.40 15.05
CA GLY A 49 -16.50 0.46 15.72
C GLY A 49 -17.64 0.88 14.81
N LYS A 50 -18.85 1.07 15.35
CA LYS A 50 -20.07 1.48 14.61
C LYS A 50 -19.87 2.74 13.72
N ARG A 51 -18.93 3.60 14.06
CA ARG A 51 -18.61 4.82 13.31
C ARG A 51 -17.35 4.69 12.42
N ALA A 52 -16.69 3.53 12.42
CA ALA A 52 -15.45 3.33 11.70
C ALA A 52 -15.61 3.57 10.18
N ILE A 53 -16.71 3.13 9.59
CA ILE A 53 -17.02 3.33 8.16
C ILE A 53 -17.06 4.83 7.82
N LYS A 54 -17.69 5.65 8.67
CA LYS A 54 -17.75 7.10 8.48
C LYS A 54 -16.35 7.72 8.50
N PHE A 55 -15.53 7.32 9.47
CA PHE A 55 -14.19 7.88 9.62
C PHE A 55 -13.21 7.39 8.53
N ARG A 56 -13.39 6.17 8.01
CA ARG A 56 -12.65 5.71 6.82
C ARG A 56 -12.96 6.60 5.61
N LYS A 57 -14.23 6.83 5.34
CA LYS A 57 -14.65 7.71 4.24
C LYS A 57 -14.12 9.14 4.41
N GLU A 58 -14.16 9.66 5.63
CA GLU A 58 -13.58 10.97 5.95
C GLU A 58 -12.07 11.00 5.73
N ALA A 59 -11.34 9.95 6.18
CA ALA A 59 -9.91 9.81 5.95
C ALA A 59 -9.58 9.78 4.46
N GLN A 60 -10.32 9.03 3.65
CA GLN A 60 -10.14 8.97 2.20
C GLN A 60 -10.29 10.35 1.54
N VAL A 61 -11.35 11.08 1.89
CA VAL A 61 -11.59 12.43 1.35
C VAL A 61 -10.47 13.42 1.75
N GLN A 62 -9.96 13.32 2.98
CA GLN A 62 -8.87 14.20 3.42
C GLN A 62 -7.54 13.81 2.79
N MET A 63 -7.28 12.51 2.60
CA MET A 63 -6.08 12.00 1.94
C MET A 63 -5.99 12.48 0.50
N ASP A 64 -7.07 12.41 -0.26
CA ASP A 64 -7.12 12.89 -1.65
C ASP A 64 -6.71 14.36 -1.78
N LYS A 65 -6.96 15.18 -0.74
CA LYS A 65 -6.63 16.60 -0.72
C LYS A 65 -5.23 16.92 -0.24
N CYS A 66 -4.56 16.01 0.47
CA CYS A 66 -3.25 16.27 1.06
C CYS A 66 -2.16 15.29 0.65
N LYS A 67 -2.46 14.26 -0.15
CA LYS A 67 -1.48 13.21 -0.53
C LYS A 67 -0.20 13.78 -1.15
N ASP A 68 -0.34 14.81 -1.99
CA ASP A 68 0.78 15.41 -2.71
C ASP A 68 1.62 16.37 -1.84
N SER A 69 1.18 16.64 -0.61
CA SER A 69 1.93 17.47 0.34
C SER A 69 3.11 16.74 0.99
N VAL A 70 3.11 15.41 0.94
CA VAL A 70 4.15 14.56 1.55
C VAL A 70 4.74 13.68 0.46
N PRO A 71 6.07 13.72 0.23
CA PRO A 71 6.70 13.00 -0.87
C PRO A 71 6.73 11.49 -0.67
N CYS A 72 6.60 11.01 0.56
CA CYS A 72 6.61 9.59 0.88
C CYS A 72 5.65 9.28 2.03
N TRP A 73 4.78 8.31 1.81
CA TRP A 73 3.86 7.77 2.80
C TRP A 73 4.31 6.38 3.20
N ILE A 74 4.55 6.15 4.49
CA ILE A 74 4.89 4.84 5.05
C ILE A 74 3.73 4.40 5.93
N MET A 75 3.09 3.32 5.55
CA MET A 75 1.94 2.80 6.29
C MET A 75 1.75 1.29 6.07
N PRO A 76 1.16 0.58 7.06
CA PRO A 76 0.82 -0.83 6.88
C PRO A 76 -0.25 -1.01 5.80
N LEU A 77 -0.25 -2.16 5.11
CA LEU A 77 -1.16 -2.48 4.02
C LEU A 77 -2.64 -2.23 4.36
N TYR A 78 -3.08 -2.67 5.54
CA TYR A 78 -4.47 -2.45 5.96
C TYR A 78 -4.85 -0.97 6.08
N LYS A 79 -3.87 -0.09 6.42
CA LYS A 79 -4.11 1.36 6.46
C LYS A 79 -4.20 1.96 5.07
N VAL A 80 -3.42 1.46 4.11
CA VAL A 80 -3.55 1.84 2.71
C VAL A 80 -4.97 1.57 2.24
N ALA A 81 -5.46 0.33 2.45
CA ALA A 81 -6.82 -0.08 2.06
C ALA A 81 -7.92 0.74 2.77
N GLU A 82 -7.70 1.13 4.03
CA GLU A 82 -8.70 1.90 4.79
C GLU A 82 -8.76 3.38 4.42
N THR A 83 -7.65 4.00 4.06
CA THR A 83 -7.53 5.47 4.02
C THR A 83 -7.28 6.04 2.64
N ILE A 84 -6.99 5.20 1.66
CA ILE A 84 -6.76 5.63 0.28
C ILE A 84 -7.98 5.27 -0.57
N ASN A 85 -8.43 6.22 -1.39
CA ASN A 85 -9.40 5.97 -2.45
C ASN A 85 -8.60 5.59 -3.71
N PRO A 86 -8.59 4.32 -4.14
CA PRO A 86 -7.67 3.85 -5.16
C PRO A 86 -8.00 4.47 -6.53
N GLN A 87 -6.98 5.06 -7.16
CA GLN A 87 -7.02 5.58 -8.51
C GLN A 87 -5.83 5.02 -9.29
N GLN A 88 -6.01 4.75 -10.57
CA GLN A 88 -4.96 4.19 -11.41
C GLN A 88 -3.72 5.10 -11.45
N GLY A 89 -2.56 4.52 -11.10
CA GLY A 89 -1.28 5.22 -11.20
C GLY A 89 -1.15 6.47 -10.34
N MET A 90 -1.86 6.55 -9.21
CA MET A 90 -1.85 7.72 -8.33
C MET A 90 -0.52 7.95 -7.62
N TYR A 91 0.32 6.94 -7.51
CA TYR A 91 1.66 7.01 -6.96
C TYR A 91 2.70 6.71 -8.04
N ASP A 92 3.79 7.47 -8.06
CA ASP A 92 4.89 7.23 -9.01
C ASP A 92 5.61 5.92 -8.68
N TYR A 93 5.83 5.66 -7.40
CA TYR A 93 6.44 4.44 -6.88
C TYR A 93 5.66 3.90 -5.69
N VAL A 94 5.46 2.59 -5.68
CA VAL A 94 5.03 1.85 -4.50
C VAL A 94 6.13 0.85 -4.15
N ILE A 95 6.60 0.87 -2.91
CA ILE A 95 7.61 -0.05 -2.40
C ILE A 95 6.90 -0.94 -1.38
N ILE A 96 6.96 -2.24 -1.59
CA ILE A 96 6.39 -3.25 -0.70
C ILE A 96 7.53 -4.00 -0.06
N ASP A 97 7.64 -3.88 1.23
CA ASP A 97 8.57 -4.64 2.05
C ASP A 97 7.87 -5.86 2.65
N GLU A 98 8.64 -6.95 2.89
CA GLU A 98 8.13 -8.21 3.41
C GLU A 98 6.98 -8.82 2.57
N ALA A 99 7.08 -8.72 1.24
CA ALA A 99 6.02 -9.14 0.32
C ALA A 99 5.74 -10.66 0.36
N SER A 100 6.65 -11.46 0.87
CA SER A 100 6.46 -12.89 1.14
C SER A 100 5.41 -13.17 2.23
N GLN A 101 5.16 -12.22 3.12
CA GLN A 101 4.14 -12.31 4.17
C GLN A 101 2.78 -11.72 3.77
N ILE A 102 2.64 -11.23 2.56
CA ILE A 102 1.44 -10.56 2.05
C ILE A 102 0.79 -11.46 0.99
N GLY A 103 -0.51 -11.53 0.98
CA GLY A 103 -1.27 -12.32 0.02
C GLY A 103 -1.80 -11.54 -1.18
N ALA A 104 -2.69 -12.16 -1.92
CA ALA A 104 -3.33 -11.59 -3.10
C ALA A 104 -4.18 -10.33 -2.79
N ASP A 105 -4.50 -10.06 -1.54
CA ASP A 105 -5.18 -8.86 -1.09
C ASP A 105 -4.38 -7.58 -1.35
N ALA A 106 -3.06 -7.67 -1.56
CA ALA A 106 -2.20 -6.55 -1.95
C ALA A 106 -2.26 -6.18 -3.44
N ILE A 107 -2.97 -6.94 -4.28
CA ILE A 107 -2.93 -6.76 -5.74
C ILE A 107 -3.40 -5.37 -6.19
N PHE A 108 -4.25 -4.71 -5.40
CA PHE A 108 -4.69 -3.34 -5.68
C PHE A 108 -3.53 -2.32 -5.69
N LEU A 109 -2.39 -2.66 -5.06
CA LEU A 109 -1.19 -1.81 -5.07
C LEU A 109 -0.60 -1.69 -6.48
N LEU A 110 -0.75 -2.72 -7.32
CA LEU A 110 -0.38 -2.66 -8.75
C LEU A 110 -1.23 -1.62 -9.50
N TYR A 111 -2.51 -1.52 -9.16
CA TYR A 111 -3.43 -0.57 -9.80
C TYR A 111 -3.10 0.89 -9.45
N ILE A 112 -2.74 1.16 -8.19
CA ILE A 112 -2.47 2.53 -7.72
C ILE A 112 -1.04 3.01 -8.01
N SER A 113 -0.15 2.15 -8.49
CA SER A 113 1.25 2.45 -8.77
C SER A 113 1.52 2.64 -10.27
N LYS A 114 2.43 3.57 -10.62
CA LYS A 114 3.04 3.63 -11.95
C LYS A 114 4.22 2.66 -12.05
N LYS A 115 4.98 2.52 -10.96
CA LYS A 115 6.10 1.57 -10.81
C LYS A 115 6.04 0.95 -9.43
N ILE A 116 6.39 -0.32 -9.35
CA ILE A 116 6.38 -1.07 -8.09
C ILE A 116 7.74 -1.70 -7.83
N ILE A 117 8.17 -1.67 -6.58
CA ILE A 117 9.36 -2.36 -6.09
C ILE A 117 8.87 -3.32 -5.01
N ILE A 118 9.17 -4.60 -5.18
CA ILE A 118 8.69 -5.65 -4.30
C ILE A 118 9.92 -6.31 -3.67
N VAL A 119 9.98 -6.23 -2.34
CA VAL A 119 11.03 -6.82 -1.53
C VAL A 119 10.45 -7.97 -0.72
N GLY A 120 11.05 -9.14 -0.81
CA GLY A 120 10.61 -10.35 -0.10
C GLY A 120 11.71 -11.39 -0.08
N ASP A 121 11.48 -12.49 0.63
CA ASP A 121 12.42 -13.60 0.78
C ASP A 121 11.71 -14.92 0.42
N ASP A 122 12.27 -15.67 -0.52
CA ASP A 122 11.79 -16.99 -0.96
C ASP A 122 11.79 -18.04 0.13
N LYS A 123 12.65 -17.88 1.14
CA LYS A 123 12.83 -18.83 2.22
C LYS A 123 11.88 -18.60 3.38
N GLN A 124 11.12 -17.51 3.35
CA GLN A 124 10.10 -17.25 4.34
C GLN A 124 8.82 -18.03 4.01
N THR A 125 8.11 -18.41 5.05
CA THR A 125 6.82 -19.09 4.91
C THR A 125 5.81 -18.19 4.24
N SER A 126 4.98 -18.79 3.36
CA SER A 126 3.83 -18.11 2.74
C SER A 126 2.88 -17.55 3.81
N PRO A 127 2.10 -16.51 3.48
CA PRO A 127 1.21 -15.90 4.44
C PRO A 127 0.21 -16.90 5.02
N GLU A 128 0.10 -16.93 6.35
CA GLU A 128 -0.95 -17.71 7.02
C GLU A 128 -2.28 -16.95 6.92
N TYR A 129 -3.18 -17.43 6.09
CA TYR A 129 -4.55 -16.92 6.02
C TYR A 129 -5.39 -17.52 7.14
N VAL A 130 -5.35 -16.90 8.31
CA VAL A 130 -6.12 -17.35 9.47
C VAL A 130 -7.63 -17.27 9.16
N GLY A 131 -8.29 -18.43 9.16
CA GLY A 131 -9.74 -18.52 8.96
C GLY A 131 -10.23 -18.62 7.52
N VAL A 132 -9.31 -18.71 6.54
CA VAL A 132 -9.66 -18.96 5.13
C VAL A 132 -9.24 -20.38 4.75
N ASP A 133 -10.21 -21.24 4.48
CA ASP A 133 -9.96 -22.60 4.00
C ASP A 133 -9.67 -22.59 2.49
N ALA A 134 -8.51 -23.14 2.09
CA ALA A 134 -8.12 -23.31 0.69
C ALA A 134 -9.18 -24.04 -0.14
N ASN A 135 -9.88 -25.02 0.48
CA ASN A 135 -10.96 -25.76 -0.18
C ASN A 135 -12.16 -24.87 -0.54
N THR A 136 -12.41 -23.81 0.22
CA THR A 136 -13.49 -22.86 -0.08
C THR A 136 -13.09 -21.85 -1.14
N MET A 137 -11.81 -21.47 -1.20
CA MET A 137 -11.29 -20.49 -2.19
C MET A 137 -11.17 -21.09 -3.59
N THR A 138 -10.71 -22.31 -3.72
CA THR A 138 -10.46 -22.96 -5.02
C THR A 138 -11.65 -22.93 -5.98
N PRO A 139 -12.90 -23.25 -5.55
CA PRO A 139 -14.07 -23.14 -6.43
C PRO A 139 -14.34 -21.69 -6.91
N HIS A 140 -14.11 -20.70 -6.05
CA HIS A 140 -14.29 -19.29 -6.39
C HIS A 140 -13.25 -18.83 -7.42
N ILE A 141 -11.99 -19.23 -7.25
CA ILE A 141 -10.92 -18.95 -8.22
C ILE A 141 -11.28 -19.55 -9.57
N LYS A 142 -11.64 -20.82 -9.63
CA LYS A 142 -12.04 -21.51 -10.86
C LYS A 142 -13.25 -20.87 -11.52
N ARG A 143 -14.22 -20.39 -10.74
CA ARG A 143 -15.46 -19.79 -11.28
C ARG A 143 -15.25 -18.34 -11.78
N HIS A 144 -14.47 -17.54 -11.09
CA HIS A 144 -14.39 -16.10 -11.34
C HIS A 144 -13.11 -15.66 -12.04
N LEU A 145 -12.05 -16.47 -11.98
CA LEU A 145 -10.74 -16.15 -12.54
C LEU A 145 -10.31 -17.11 -13.67
N TYR A 146 -11.25 -17.91 -14.22
CA TYR A 146 -10.94 -18.98 -15.19
C TYR A 146 -10.23 -18.49 -16.45
N ASN A 147 -10.43 -17.23 -16.86
CA ASN A 147 -9.83 -16.61 -18.03
C ASN A 147 -8.65 -15.67 -17.70
N ILE A 148 -8.25 -15.61 -16.43
CA ILE A 148 -7.11 -14.79 -16.00
C ILE A 148 -5.85 -15.68 -16.04
N PRO A 149 -4.76 -15.22 -16.70
CA PRO A 149 -3.50 -15.94 -16.67
C PRO A 149 -3.03 -16.19 -15.22
N PHE A 150 -2.51 -17.39 -14.98
CA PHE A 150 -1.99 -17.76 -13.65
C PHE A 150 -3.02 -17.72 -12.52
N ALA A 151 -4.30 -17.97 -12.82
CA ALA A 151 -5.39 -17.91 -11.82
C ALA A 151 -5.13 -18.75 -10.56
N ASN A 152 -4.39 -19.84 -10.64
CA ASN A 152 -4.05 -20.71 -9.50
C ASN A 152 -3.23 -20.00 -8.43
N TYR A 153 -2.46 -18.98 -8.79
CA TYR A 153 -1.62 -18.24 -7.84
C TYR A 153 -2.39 -17.22 -6.98
N TYR A 154 -3.68 -17.01 -7.27
CA TYR A 154 -4.55 -16.18 -6.40
C TYR A 154 -5.12 -16.97 -5.22
N GLY A 155 -4.60 -18.18 -4.98
CA GLY A 155 -4.95 -19.01 -3.81
C GLY A 155 -4.23 -18.55 -2.54
N THR A 156 -4.62 -19.15 -1.43
CA THR A 156 -4.06 -18.90 -0.09
C THR A 156 -2.63 -19.43 0.09
N GLU A 157 -2.14 -20.23 -0.85
CA GLU A 157 -0.82 -20.89 -0.79
C GLU A 157 0.32 -20.01 -1.34
N PHE A 158 -0.05 -18.91 -2.02
CA PHE A 158 0.92 -18.04 -2.69
C PHE A 158 0.95 -16.65 -2.09
N SER A 159 2.17 -16.15 -1.90
CA SER A 159 2.39 -14.79 -1.46
C SER A 159 2.32 -13.78 -2.61
N PHE A 160 2.22 -12.51 -2.28
CA PHE A 160 2.33 -11.44 -3.27
C PHE A 160 3.71 -11.42 -3.94
N PHE A 161 4.74 -11.87 -3.23
CA PHE A 161 6.09 -12.03 -3.79
C PHE A 161 6.14 -13.13 -4.87
N ASP A 162 5.42 -14.26 -4.68
CA ASP A 162 5.32 -15.31 -5.69
C ASP A 162 4.61 -14.81 -6.95
N HIS A 163 3.56 -13.99 -6.78
CA HIS A 163 2.93 -13.30 -7.91
C HIS A 163 3.90 -12.39 -8.65
N ALA A 164 4.69 -11.61 -7.92
CA ALA A 164 5.63 -10.67 -8.51
C ALA A 164 6.67 -11.35 -9.39
N LYS A 165 7.18 -12.50 -8.99
CA LYS A 165 8.15 -13.29 -9.76
C LYS A 165 7.67 -13.68 -11.15
N MET A 166 6.35 -13.74 -11.37
CA MET A 166 5.80 -14.10 -12.68
C MET A 166 5.74 -12.94 -13.66
N PHE A 167 5.70 -11.73 -13.14
CA PHE A 167 5.45 -10.52 -13.93
C PHE A 167 6.58 -9.50 -13.89
N CYS A 168 7.54 -9.68 -12.98
CA CYS A 168 8.65 -8.75 -12.83
C CYS A 168 9.92 -9.36 -13.43
N ASP A 169 10.51 -8.66 -14.41
CA ASP A 169 11.82 -9.00 -14.96
C ASP A 169 12.90 -8.69 -13.93
N GLY A 170 13.73 -9.70 -13.66
CA GLY A 170 15.04 -9.53 -13.07
C GLY A 170 15.07 -9.15 -11.61
N MET A 171 15.28 -10.15 -10.80
CA MET A 171 15.74 -9.99 -9.44
C MET A 171 17.16 -10.46 -9.30
N THR A 172 17.95 -9.65 -8.67
CA THR A 172 19.27 -9.98 -8.16
C THR A 172 19.23 -9.97 -6.65
#